data_dbd8a3a4b4170a43c64d05c7b78ecd14
#
_entry.id   dbd8a3a4b4170a43c64d05c7b78ecd14
#
_cell.length_a   1.000
_cell.length_b   1.000
_cell.length_c   1.000
_cell.angle_alpha   90.00
_cell.angle_beta   90.00
_cell.angle_gamma   90.00
#
_symmetry.space_group_name_H-M   'P 1'
#
loop_
_entity.id
_entity.type
_entity.pdbx_description
1 polymer ?
#
loop_
_entity_poly.entity_id
_entity_poly.type
_entity_poly.pdbx_seq_one_letter_code
_entity_poly.pdbx_strand_id
1 'polypeptide(L)'
;MSNKLKLRVHIAPVGFEIDRILIPAKKMRADKVWLMGHSNLSNDKARPFLDKIRKALEKNNIEVQETTANRYRLFDIVRVIKEIILKEKQHDIYLNVASGSKIHAVGLMMGTMIFDDRTNLHPFYAQAKDYHHTKV
;
A
#
# COMPACT_ATOMS: atom_id res chain seq x y z
N MET A 1 -26.18 16.01 -6.45
CA MET A 1 -25.81 14.81 -6.79
C MET A 1 -24.38 14.69 -7.04
N SER A 2 -23.82 13.80 -6.71
CA SER A 2 -22.46 13.78 -6.90
C SER A 2 -22.10 12.62 -7.73
N ASN A 3 -21.53 12.90 -8.80
CA ASN A 3 -20.99 11.88 -9.65
C ASN A 3 -19.55 11.67 -9.33
N LYS A 4 -19.26 11.47 -8.08
CA LYS A 4 -17.89 11.24 -7.72
C LYS A 4 -17.42 9.92 -8.25
N LEU A 5 -16.28 9.95 -8.94
CA LEU A 5 -15.68 8.73 -9.43
C LEU A 5 -15.22 7.89 -8.24
N LYS A 6 -15.45 6.60 -8.36
CA LYS A 6 -14.95 5.66 -7.39
C LYS A 6 -13.55 5.25 -7.83
N LEU A 7 -12.56 5.71 -7.10
CA LEU A 7 -11.17 5.45 -7.45
C LEU A 7 -10.72 4.09 -6.91
N ARG A 8 -9.64 3.58 -7.49
CA ARG A 8 -8.93 2.42 -6.97
C ARG A 8 -7.72 2.93 -6.21
N VAL A 9 -7.75 2.76 -4.90
CA VAL A 9 -6.71 3.26 -4.01
C VAL A 9 -5.95 2.09 -3.42
N HIS A 10 -4.64 2.06 -3.60
CA HIS A 10 -3.80 1.02 -3.00
C HIS A 10 -3.15 1.53 -1.73
N ILE A 11 -3.01 0.66 -0.75
CA ILE A 11 -2.18 0.91 0.43
C ILE A 11 -1.02 -0.07 0.35
N ALA A 12 0.20 0.45 0.31
CA ALA A 12 1.38 -0.36 0.08
C ALA A 12 2.51 0.01 1.02
N PRO A 13 2.78 -0.83 2.02
CA PRO A 13 4.00 -0.63 2.83
C PRO A 13 5.24 -0.83 1.99
N VAL A 14 6.26 -0.02 2.24
CA VAL A 14 7.47 -0.03 1.43
C VAL A 14 8.55 -0.87 2.09
N GLY A 15 9.09 -1.82 1.34
CA GLY A 15 10.24 -2.60 1.72
C GLY A 15 11.38 -2.35 0.74
N PHE A 16 12.06 -3.42 0.35
CA PHE A 16 13.24 -3.33 -0.51
C PHE A 16 12.98 -3.83 -1.92
N GLU A 17 11.71 -4.01 -2.31
CA GLU A 17 11.36 -4.51 -3.63
C GLU A 17 10.40 -3.53 -4.31
N ILE A 18 10.84 -3.01 -5.44
CA ILE A 18 10.06 -2.03 -6.19
C ILE A 18 8.86 -2.71 -6.87
N ASP A 19 9.12 -3.88 -7.46
CA ASP A 19 8.13 -4.54 -8.32
C ASP A 19 6.89 -5.02 -7.54
N ARG A 20 7.04 -5.32 -6.26
CA ARG A 20 5.90 -5.76 -5.45
C ARG A 20 4.83 -4.69 -5.29
N ILE A 21 5.19 -3.44 -5.53
CA ILE A 21 4.24 -2.33 -5.48
C ILE A 21 3.91 -1.84 -6.87
N LEU A 22 4.94 -1.64 -7.70
CA LEU A 22 4.76 -1.03 -9.01
C LEU A 22 3.94 -1.90 -9.94
N ILE A 23 4.25 -3.19 -10.04
CA ILE A 23 3.56 -4.06 -10.99
C ILE A 23 2.09 -4.24 -10.65
N PRO A 24 1.72 -4.59 -9.40
CA PRO A 24 0.29 -4.68 -9.08
C PRO A 24 -0.45 -3.37 -9.29
N ALA A 25 0.17 -2.23 -8.94
CA ALA A 25 -0.48 -0.94 -9.12
C ALA A 25 -0.81 -0.69 -10.58
N LYS A 26 0.11 -1.05 -11.48
CA LYS A 26 -0.13 -0.88 -12.91
C LYS A 26 -1.15 -1.88 -13.43
N LYS A 27 -1.00 -3.15 -13.11
CA LYS A 27 -1.90 -4.20 -13.60
C LYS A 27 -3.33 -4.01 -13.11
N MET A 28 -3.49 -3.61 -11.87
CA MET A 28 -4.80 -3.40 -11.27
C MET A 28 -5.34 -2.01 -11.51
N ARG A 29 -4.59 -1.19 -12.25
CA ARG A 29 -4.98 0.16 -12.65
C ARG A 29 -5.32 1.03 -11.45
N ALA A 30 -4.39 1.10 -10.50
CA ALA A 30 -4.54 1.98 -9.35
C ALA A 30 -4.61 3.43 -9.81
N ASP A 31 -5.53 4.19 -9.23
CA ASP A 31 -5.59 5.63 -9.43
C ASP A 31 -4.70 6.37 -8.44
N LYS A 32 -4.57 5.83 -7.25
CA LYS A 32 -3.79 6.42 -6.18
C LYS A 32 -3.13 5.31 -5.37
N VAL A 33 -1.90 5.56 -4.93
CA VAL A 33 -1.19 4.63 -4.05
C VAL A 33 -0.70 5.39 -2.83
N TRP A 34 -1.05 4.87 -1.67
CA TRP A 34 -0.47 5.32 -0.41
C TRP A 34 0.77 4.50 -0.13
N LEU A 35 1.93 5.14 -0.12
CA LEU A 35 3.19 4.48 0.24
C LEU A 35 3.46 4.71 1.72
N MET A 36 3.64 3.63 2.46
CA MET A 36 3.90 3.71 3.89
C MET A 36 5.37 3.48 4.16
N GLY A 37 6.07 4.53 4.59
CA GLY A 37 7.45 4.44 5.00
C GLY A 37 7.58 4.30 6.51
N HIS A 38 8.83 4.32 6.98
CA HIS A 38 9.11 4.22 8.40
C HIS A 38 9.10 5.62 9.03
N SER A 39 8.47 5.73 10.20
CA SER A 39 8.35 7.03 10.88
C SER A 39 9.70 7.56 11.38
N ASN A 40 10.66 6.69 11.66
CA ASN A 40 12.00 7.12 12.02
C ASN A 40 12.84 7.25 10.75
N LEU A 41 12.91 8.46 10.21
CA LEU A 41 13.58 8.72 8.94
C LEU A 41 15.08 8.43 8.98
N SER A 42 15.72 8.64 10.13
CA SER A 42 17.16 8.40 10.23
C SER A 42 17.48 6.91 10.18
N ASN A 43 16.50 6.05 10.34
CA ASN A 43 16.69 4.61 10.35
C ASN A 43 15.87 3.92 9.26
N ASP A 44 15.44 4.68 8.26
CA ASP A 44 14.61 4.13 7.19
C ASP A 44 15.50 3.70 6.02
N LYS A 45 15.93 2.44 6.06
CA LYS A 45 16.78 1.90 5.00
C LYS A 45 16.02 1.69 3.71
N ALA A 46 14.71 1.67 3.77
CA ALA A 46 13.88 1.50 2.57
C ALA A 46 13.57 2.83 1.89
N ARG A 47 13.99 3.96 2.45
CA ARG A 47 13.66 5.27 1.89
C ARG A 47 14.06 5.43 0.42
N PRO A 48 15.27 4.99 -0.01
CA PRO A 48 15.60 5.11 -1.44
C PRO A 48 14.66 4.33 -2.34
N PHE A 49 14.14 3.21 -1.85
CA PHE A 49 13.17 2.41 -2.61
C PHE A 49 11.84 3.12 -2.71
N LEU A 50 11.40 3.76 -1.61
CA LEU A 50 10.18 4.55 -1.62
C LEU A 50 10.27 5.65 -2.67
N ASP A 51 11.39 6.36 -2.73
CA ASP A 51 11.56 7.45 -3.68
C ASP A 51 11.51 6.94 -5.13
N LYS A 52 12.12 5.80 -5.39
CA LYS A 52 12.10 5.21 -6.73
C LYS A 52 10.69 4.76 -7.11
N ILE A 53 9.99 4.14 -6.17
CA ILE A 53 8.61 3.68 -6.41
C ILE A 53 7.72 4.87 -6.70
N ARG A 54 7.81 5.93 -5.92
CA ARG A 54 7.00 7.12 -6.13
C ARG A 54 7.21 7.69 -7.52
N LYS A 55 8.48 7.84 -7.92
CA LYS A 55 8.78 8.39 -9.25
C LYS A 55 8.21 7.52 -10.35
N ALA A 56 8.33 6.21 -10.21
CA ALA A 56 7.82 5.28 -11.22
C ALA A 56 6.29 5.32 -11.30
N LEU A 57 5.62 5.41 -10.17
CA LEU A 57 4.16 5.51 -10.14
C LEU A 57 3.69 6.81 -10.78
N GLU A 58 4.32 7.93 -10.41
CA GLU A 58 3.95 9.23 -10.97
C GLU A 58 4.20 9.28 -12.47
N LYS A 59 5.25 8.63 -12.94
CA LYS A 59 5.53 8.53 -14.36
C LYS A 59 4.44 7.77 -15.10
N ASN A 60 3.71 6.90 -14.42
CA ASN A 60 2.59 6.16 -14.98
C ASN A 60 1.24 6.82 -14.66
N ASN A 61 1.27 8.10 -14.30
CA ASN A 61 0.07 8.88 -14.01
C ASN A 61 -0.74 8.35 -12.84
N ILE A 62 -0.06 7.76 -11.87
CA ILE A 62 -0.70 7.28 -10.64
C ILE A 62 -0.38 8.29 -9.54
N GLU A 63 -1.40 8.79 -8.88
CA GLU A 63 -1.22 9.73 -7.78
C GLU A 63 -0.56 9.00 -6.59
N VAL A 64 0.38 9.67 -5.91
CA VAL A 64 1.07 9.08 -4.77
C VAL A 64 0.84 9.94 -3.54
N GLN A 65 0.46 9.30 -2.45
CA GLN A 65 0.43 9.89 -1.13
C GLN A 65 1.41 9.12 -0.26
N GLU A 66 2.13 9.84 0.58
CA GLU A 66 3.08 9.20 1.50
C GLU A 66 2.57 9.28 2.92
N THR A 67 2.80 8.23 3.68
CA THR A 67 2.53 8.22 5.10
C THR A 67 3.64 7.44 5.79
N THR A 68 3.69 7.51 7.09
CA THR A 68 4.71 6.80 7.87
C THR A 68 4.07 6.11 9.05
N ALA A 69 4.65 4.98 9.43
CA ALA A 69 4.31 4.28 10.65
C ALA A 69 5.59 3.66 11.19
N ASN A 70 5.65 3.48 12.50
CA ASN A 70 6.79 2.80 13.10
C ASN A 70 6.72 1.32 12.75
N ARG A 71 7.65 0.87 11.92
CA ARG A 71 7.65 -0.50 11.38
C ARG A 71 7.82 -1.57 12.44
N TYR A 72 8.21 -1.19 13.65
CA TYR A 72 8.40 -2.15 14.74
C TYR A 72 7.21 -2.19 15.69
N ARG A 73 6.17 -1.40 15.44
CA ARG A 73 5.02 -1.30 16.31
C ARG A 73 3.74 -1.61 15.56
N LEU A 74 3.23 -2.81 15.79
CA LEU A 74 2.05 -3.29 15.08
C LEU A 74 0.87 -2.32 15.18
N PHE A 75 0.59 -1.84 16.39
CA PHE A 75 -0.59 -0.98 16.55
C PHE A 75 -0.42 0.40 15.96
N ASP A 76 0.82 0.87 15.78
CA ASP A 76 1.04 2.11 15.05
C ASP A 76 0.72 1.92 13.57
N ILE A 77 1.11 0.79 13.02
CA ILE A 77 0.78 0.45 11.64
C ILE A 77 -0.73 0.37 11.46
N VAL A 78 -1.41 -0.32 12.37
CA VAL A 78 -2.88 -0.46 12.31
C VAL A 78 -3.56 0.90 12.39
N ARG A 79 -3.06 1.77 13.27
CA ARG A 79 -3.63 3.12 13.42
C ARG A 79 -3.56 3.89 12.11
N VAL A 80 -2.41 3.85 11.45
CA VAL A 80 -2.23 4.58 10.20
C VAL A 80 -3.12 3.99 9.10
N ILE A 81 -3.22 2.66 9.04
CA ILE A 81 -4.06 2.01 8.06
C ILE A 81 -5.53 2.40 8.26
N LYS A 82 -5.99 2.44 9.51
CA LYS A 82 -7.36 2.87 9.82
C LYS A 82 -7.58 4.30 9.32
N GLU A 83 -6.63 5.19 9.54
CA GLU A 83 -6.75 6.57 9.10
C GLU A 83 -6.91 6.65 7.57
N ILE A 84 -6.13 5.86 6.85
CA ILE A 84 -6.21 5.85 5.39
C ILE A 84 -7.57 5.32 4.94
N ILE A 85 -8.02 4.22 5.53
CA ILE A 85 -9.31 3.63 5.17
C ILE A 85 -10.43 4.65 5.37
N LEU A 86 -10.40 5.40 6.46
CA LEU A 86 -11.42 6.39 6.72
C LEU A 86 -11.36 7.57 5.74
N LYS A 87 -10.15 7.98 5.36
CA LYS A 87 -9.99 9.05 4.38
C LYS A 87 -10.48 8.66 3.00
N GLU A 88 -10.34 7.40 2.66
CA GLU A 88 -10.65 6.91 1.31
C GLU A 88 -11.93 6.07 1.28
N LYS A 89 -12.81 6.26 2.25
CA LYS A 89 -13.95 5.35 2.46
C LYS A 89 -14.91 5.28 1.29
N GLN A 90 -14.94 6.30 0.43
CA GLN A 90 -15.83 6.29 -0.74
C GLN A 90 -15.23 5.56 -1.94
N HIS A 91 -13.99 5.11 -1.83
CA HIS A 91 -13.29 4.46 -2.93
C HIS A 91 -13.10 2.97 -2.67
N ASP A 92 -12.70 2.24 -3.69
CA ASP A 92 -12.26 0.86 -3.50
C ASP A 92 -10.81 0.88 -3.02
N ILE A 93 -10.55 0.19 -1.92
CA ILE A 93 -9.25 0.18 -1.29
C ILE A 93 -8.62 -1.20 -1.40
N TYR A 94 -7.45 -1.25 -2.01
CA TYR A 94 -6.71 -2.49 -2.23
C TYR A 94 -5.50 -2.48 -1.31
N LEU A 95 -5.43 -3.47 -0.44
CA LEU A 95 -4.39 -3.54 0.58
C LEU A 95 -3.34 -4.55 0.14
N ASN A 96 -2.15 -4.06 -0.14
CA ASN A 96 -1.06 -4.88 -0.66
C ASN A 96 -0.35 -5.60 0.47
N VAL A 97 -0.72 -6.85 0.71
CA VAL A 97 -0.12 -7.63 1.80
C VAL A 97 1.17 -8.34 1.38
N ALA A 98 1.59 -8.16 0.12
CA ALA A 98 2.83 -8.76 -0.36
C ALA A 98 4.03 -7.83 -0.21
N SER A 99 3.82 -6.52 -0.13
CA SER A 99 4.92 -5.57 0.01
C SER A 99 5.21 -5.31 1.49
N GLY A 100 6.39 -4.74 1.74
CA GLY A 100 6.80 -4.46 3.10
C GLY A 100 7.24 -5.70 3.85
N SER A 101 7.00 -5.72 5.15
CA SER A 101 7.42 -6.81 6.02
C SER A 101 6.22 -7.59 6.54
N LYS A 102 6.50 -8.66 7.28
CA LYS A 102 5.44 -9.48 7.84
C LYS A 102 4.54 -8.68 8.78
N ILE A 103 5.12 -7.79 9.59
CA ILE A 103 4.32 -6.99 10.51
C ILE A 103 3.40 -6.04 9.76
N HIS A 104 3.83 -5.55 8.60
CA HIS A 104 2.95 -4.75 7.76
C HIS A 104 1.76 -5.57 7.26
N ALA A 105 2.01 -6.80 6.82
CA ALA A 105 0.93 -7.66 6.34
C ALA A 105 -0.08 -7.94 7.44
N VAL A 106 0.40 -8.23 8.66
CA VAL A 106 -0.48 -8.45 9.80
C VAL A 106 -1.31 -7.20 10.08
N GLY A 107 -0.67 -6.02 10.07
CA GLY A 107 -1.38 -4.76 10.31
C GLY A 107 -2.45 -4.48 9.28
N LEU A 108 -2.15 -4.75 8.01
CA LEU A 108 -3.11 -4.56 6.93
C LEU A 108 -4.33 -5.47 7.12
N MET A 109 -4.10 -6.72 7.46
CA MET A 109 -5.21 -7.64 7.68
C MET A 109 -6.03 -7.27 8.91
N MET A 110 -5.38 -6.81 9.98
CA MET A 110 -6.10 -6.33 11.15
C MET A 110 -6.95 -5.11 10.82
N GLY A 111 -6.40 -4.18 10.03
CA GLY A 111 -7.15 -3.01 9.60
C GLY A 111 -8.37 -3.39 8.76
N THR A 112 -8.21 -4.39 7.91
CA THR A 112 -9.32 -4.90 7.11
C THR A 112 -10.41 -5.50 7.99
N MET A 113 -10.01 -6.27 8.99
CA MET A 113 -10.96 -6.95 9.88
C MET A 113 -11.73 -5.98 10.77
N ILE A 114 -11.12 -4.85 11.15
CA ILE A 114 -11.81 -3.83 11.92
C ILE A 114 -13.03 -3.28 11.17
N PHE A 115 -12.94 -3.24 9.85
CA PHE A 115 -14.01 -2.73 8.99
C PHE A 115 -14.63 -3.85 8.15
N ASP A 116 -14.87 -5.02 8.76
CA ASP A 116 -15.30 -6.20 8.01
C ASP A 116 -16.69 -6.07 7.39
N ASP A 117 -17.48 -5.08 7.82
CA ASP A 117 -18.78 -4.81 7.21
C ASP A 117 -18.66 -4.01 5.90
N ARG A 118 -17.46 -3.55 5.55
CA ARG A 118 -17.25 -2.82 4.32
C ARG A 118 -16.98 -3.77 3.17
N THR A 119 -17.63 -3.51 2.05
CA THR A 119 -17.46 -4.34 0.86
C THR A 119 -16.41 -3.79 -0.09
N ASN A 120 -15.83 -2.63 0.23
CA ASN A 120 -14.86 -1.98 -0.65
C ASN A 120 -13.41 -2.17 -0.24
N LEU A 121 -13.13 -3.08 0.68
CA LEU A 121 -11.77 -3.40 1.11
C LEU A 121 -11.34 -4.71 0.46
N HIS A 122 -10.20 -4.67 -0.24
CA HIS A 122 -9.74 -5.80 -1.04
C HIS A 122 -8.27 -6.10 -0.76
N PRO A 123 -7.97 -6.92 0.27
CA PRO A 123 -6.58 -7.33 0.46
C PRO A 123 -6.15 -8.24 -0.68
N PHE A 124 -4.91 -8.10 -1.10
CA PHE A 124 -4.38 -8.94 -2.17
C PHE A 124 -2.93 -9.28 -1.92
N TYR A 125 -2.51 -10.40 -2.47
CA TYR A 125 -1.14 -10.87 -2.40
C TYR A 125 -0.68 -11.25 -3.81
N ALA A 126 0.27 -10.48 -4.35
CA ALA A 126 0.80 -10.75 -5.67
C ALA A 126 1.94 -11.75 -5.58
N GLN A 127 1.86 -12.80 -6.38
CA GLN A 127 2.88 -13.84 -6.41
C GLN A 127 4.12 -13.32 -7.14
N ALA A 128 5.29 -13.81 -6.73
CA ALA A 128 6.54 -13.39 -7.36
C ALA A 128 6.55 -13.70 -8.85
N LYS A 129 5.93 -14.80 -9.26
CA LYS A 129 5.88 -15.18 -10.66
C LYS A 129 5.10 -14.18 -11.51
N ASP A 130 4.34 -13.30 -10.90
CA ASP A 130 3.54 -12.32 -11.61
C ASP A 130 4.33 -11.10 -12.03
N TYR A 131 5.53 -10.87 -11.46
CA TYR A 131 6.26 -9.66 -11.74
C TYR A 131 7.76 -9.86 -11.91
N HIS A 132 8.31 -11.00 -11.65
CA HIS A 132 9.69 -11.27 -12.01
C HIS A 132 9.92 -12.75 -12.06
N HIS A 133 10.94 -13.13 -12.79
CA HIS A 133 11.28 -14.55 -12.90
C HIS A 133 12.24 -14.91 -11.82
N THR A 134 11.79 -15.74 -10.93
CA THR A 134 12.63 -16.23 -9.86
C THR A 134 13.24 -17.53 -10.30
N LYS A 135 14.55 -17.58 -10.26
CA LYS A 135 15.24 -18.81 -10.52
C LYS A 135 15.30 -19.62 -9.27
N VAL A 136 14.84 -20.79 -9.38
CA VAL A 136 14.84 -21.67 -8.23
C VAL A 136 15.86 -22.74 -8.45
#